data_4d0bcebaf612cf2bcd2a8131fb43b5d2
#
_entry.id   4d0bcebaf612cf2bcd2a8131fb43b5d2
#
_cell.length_a   1.000
_cell.length_b   1.000
_cell.length_c   1.000
_cell.angle_alpha   90.00
_cell.angle_beta   90.00
_cell.angle_gamma   90.00
#
_symmetry.space_group_name_H-M   'P 1'
#
loop_
_entity.id
_entity.type
_entity.pdbx_description
1 polymer ?
#
loop_
_entity_poly.entity_id
_entity_poly.type
_entity_poly.pdbx_seq_one_letter_code
_entity_poly.pdbx_strand_id
1 'polypeptide(L)'
;MSTSPVAPERRFTRVACPICGGRDGDPRGQGTRCSGFLSFDGKYAHCSREQLAGTLQLNPKTDCFVHRLAGACDCGVVHGEEVGTLGKELLATYDYVDEHGATLFQVLRFAPKDFRQRKPDGNGGWDWAVKGVRRVPFRLPRLLETETASDVVLVVEGEKDVLAAERLGFLATCNAGGAGKWHDSF
;
A
#
# COMPACT_ATOMS: atom_id res chain seq x y z
N MET A 1 -0.65 -11.41 -20.77
CA MET A 1 -0.30 -10.30 -19.85
C MET A 1 -1.51 -10.06 -18.97
N SER A 2 -1.52 -10.55 -17.74
CA SER A 2 -2.68 -10.45 -16.85
C SER A 2 -2.67 -9.08 -16.19
N THR A 3 -3.59 -8.22 -16.56
CA THR A 3 -3.84 -6.97 -15.85
C THR A 3 -4.54 -7.32 -14.53
N SER A 4 -3.83 -7.19 -13.42
CA SER A 4 -4.47 -7.32 -12.10
C SER A 4 -5.61 -6.31 -11.99
N PRO A 5 -6.83 -6.73 -11.65
CA PRO A 5 -7.95 -5.81 -11.51
C PRO A 5 -7.65 -4.77 -10.41
N VAL A 6 -8.03 -3.52 -10.67
CA VAL A 6 -7.93 -2.45 -9.66
C VAL A 6 -8.83 -2.79 -8.48
N ALA A 7 -8.27 -2.70 -7.28
CA ALA A 7 -9.04 -2.97 -6.06
C ALA A 7 -10.28 -2.08 -5.98
N PRO A 8 -11.48 -2.66 -5.65
CA PRO A 8 -12.76 -1.93 -5.69
C PRO A 8 -12.80 -0.70 -4.79
N GLU A 9 -12.07 -0.69 -3.68
CA GLU A 9 -11.98 0.47 -2.79
C GLU A 9 -11.26 1.69 -3.37
N ARG A 10 -10.51 1.54 -4.45
CA ARG A 10 -9.83 2.64 -5.15
C ARG A 10 -10.66 3.23 -6.28
N ARG A 11 -11.70 2.55 -6.73
CA ARG A 11 -12.63 3.06 -7.74
C ARG A 11 -13.53 4.15 -7.15
N PHE A 12 -13.94 5.09 -7.98
CA PHE A 12 -14.85 6.15 -7.60
C PHE A 12 -16.29 5.64 -7.46
N THR A 13 -16.51 4.63 -6.60
CA THR A 13 -17.83 4.05 -6.34
C THR A 13 -18.54 4.76 -5.19
N ARG A 14 -17.85 4.94 -4.06
CA ARG A 14 -18.37 5.62 -2.87
C ARG A 14 -17.91 7.07 -2.78
N VAL A 15 -16.72 7.37 -3.24
CA VAL A 15 -16.13 8.71 -3.27
C VAL A 15 -16.15 9.20 -4.71
N ALA A 16 -16.45 10.48 -4.91
CA ALA A 16 -16.44 11.09 -6.24
C ALA A 16 -15.00 11.25 -6.76
N CYS A 17 -14.84 11.20 -8.08
CA CYS A 17 -13.57 11.50 -8.74
C CYS A 17 -13.15 12.95 -8.41
N PRO A 18 -11.96 13.21 -7.87
CA PRO A 18 -11.50 14.55 -7.52
C PRO A 18 -11.30 15.46 -8.73
N ILE A 19 -11.28 14.91 -9.94
CA ILE A 19 -11.11 15.68 -11.19
C ILE A 19 -12.46 16.09 -11.78
N CYS A 20 -13.41 15.16 -11.88
CA CYS A 20 -14.68 15.41 -12.59
C CYS A 20 -15.91 15.36 -11.68
N GLY A 21 -15.78 15.04 -10.41
CA GLY A 21 -16.89 14.89 -9.49
C GLY A 21 -17.77 13.64 -9.69
N GLY A 22 -17.54 12.86 -10.76
CA GLY A 22 -18.37 11.72 -11.11
C GLY A 22 -18.02 10.44 -10.33
N ARG A 23 -18.99 9.52 -10.29
CA ARG A 23 -18.83 8.19 -9.69
C ARG A 23 -19.09 7.09 -10.70
N ASP A 24 -18.56 5.88 -10.46
CA ASP A 24 -18.80 4.74 -11.35
C ASP A 24 -20.27 4.27 -11.34
N GLY A 25 -20.99 4.52 -10.25
CA GLY A 25 -22.43 4.24 -10.13
C GLY A 25 -23.35 5.29 -10.76
N ASP A 26 -22.85 6.42 -11.26
CA ASP A 26 -23.67 7.47 -11.83
C ASP A 26 -24.31 7.01 -13.16
N PRO A 27 -25.52 7.52 -13.52
CA PRO A 27 -26.22 7.11 -14.73
C PRO A 27 -25.41 7.31 -16.00
N ARG A 28 -25.49 6.34 -16.91
CA ARG A 28 -24.88 6.45 -18.24
C ARG A 28 -25.60 7.51 -19.09
N GLY A 29 -24.85 8.20 -19.94
CA GLY A 29 -25.41 9.18 -20.88
C GLY A 29 -25.68 10.57 -20.32
N GLN A 30 -25.62 10.77 -19.01
CA GLN A 30 -25.79 12.10 -18.38
C GLN A 30 -24.48 12.89 -18.22
N GLY A 31 -23.38 12.36 -18.73
CA GLY A 31 -22.09 13.04 -18.66
C GLY A 31 -21.44 13.12 -17.28
N THR A 32 -21.96 12.45 -16.25
CA THR A 32 -21.47 12.50 -14.86
C THR A 32 -20.65 11.28 -14.46
N ARG A 33 -20.87 10.12 -15.07
CA ARG A 33 -20.21 8.88 -14.69
C ARG A 33 -18.69 8.94 -14.89
N CYS A 34 -17.94 8.44 -13.91
CA CYS A 34 -16.50 8.25 -13.99
C CYS A 34 -16.11 6.84 -13.50
N SER A 35 -15.63 6.00 -14.43
CA SER A 35 -15.15 4.65 -14.13
C SER A 35 -13.71 4.59 -13.61
N GLY A 36 -13.15 5.74 -13.28
CA GLY A 36 -11.77 5.88 -12.83
C GLY A 36 -11.51 5.42 -11.40
N PHE A 37 -10.29 5.69 -10.95
CA PHE A 37 -9.81 5.28 -9.62
C PHE A 37 -8.63 6.14 -9.17
N LEU A 38 -8.28 6.06 -7.89
CA LEU A 38 -7.04 6.66 -7.36
C LEU A 38 -5.85 5.73 -7.59
N SER A 39 -4.69 6.32 -7.87
CA SER A 39 -3.42 5.59 -7.81
C SER A 39 -3.21 5.03 -6.41
N PHE A 40 -2.32 4.07 -6.32
CA PHE A 40 -2.02 3.38 -5.07
C PHE A 40 -1.52 4.33 -3.97
N ASP A 41 -0.64 5.26 -4.35
CA ASP A 41 -0.03 6.26 -3.46
C ASP A 41 -0.92 7.49 -3.22
N GLY A 42 -2.12 7.53 -3.82
CA GLY A 42 -3.06 8.63 -3.72
C GLY A 42 -2.63 9.92 -4.45
N LYS A 43 -1.50 9.92 -5.16
CA LYS A 43 -0.95 11.12 -5.82
C LYS A 43 -1.57 11.41 -7.17
N TYR A 44 -2.21 10.41 -7.77
CA TYR A 44 -2.81 10.52 -9.10
C TYR A 44 -4.26 10.03 -9.10
N ALA A 45 -5.09 10.73 -9.87
CA ALA A 45 -6.43 10.26 -10.23
C ALA A 45 -6.45 9.80 -11.68
N HIS A 46 -6.86 8.55 -11.88
CA HIS A 46 -7.18 8.02 -13.20
C HIS A 46 -8.62 8.39 -13.52
N CYS A 47 -8.82 9.43 -14.33
CA CYS A 47 -10.15 9.94 -14.69
C CYS A 47 -10.52 9.46 -16.10
N SER A 48 -11.74 8.94 -16.28
CA SER A 48 -12.21 8.49 -17.59
C SER A 48 -12.80 9.61 -18.48
N ARG A 49 -12.64 10.88 -18.08
CA ARG A 49 -13.25 12.04 -18.76
C ARG A 49 -12.26 12.73 -19.68
N GLU A 50 -12.41 12.52 -20.98
CA GLU A 50 -11.58 13.13 -22.01
C GLU A 50 -11.65 14.66 -22.01
N GLN A 51 -12.83 15.24 -21.70
CA GLN A 51 -13.02 16.70 -21.70
C GLN A 51 -12.15 17.44 -20.67
N LEU A 52 -11.62 16.72 -19.68
CA LEU A 52 -10.74 17.27 -18.63
C LEU A 52 -9.28 16.85 -18.80
N ALA A 53 -8.97 16.10 -19.85
CA ALA A 53 -7.64 15.54 -20.07
C ALA A 53 -6.60 16.59 -20.46
N GLY A 54 -7.00 17.69 -21.12
CA GLY A 54 -6.05 18.67 -21.66
C GLY A 54 -5.07 18.02 -22.63
N THR A 55 -3.77 18.06 -22.30
CA THR A 55 -2.71 17.42 -23.11
C THR A 55 -2.37 15.99 -22.66
N LEU A 56 -3.04 15.46 -21.63
CA LEU A 56 -2.82 14.09 -21.19
C LEU A 56 -3.21 13.08 -22.25
N GLN A 57 -2.38 12.04 -22.39
CA GLN A 57 -2.68 10.92 -23.27
C GLN A 57 -3.51 9.87 -22.55
N LEU A 58 -4.42 9.23 -23.27
CA LEU A 58 -5.20 8.10 -22.76
C LEU A 58 -4.26 6.94 -22.43
N ASN A 59 -4.33 6.44 -21.20
CA ASN A 59 -3.60 5.24 -20.81
C ASN A 59 -4.32 4.00 -21.33
N PRO A 60 -3.76 3.26 -22.31
CA PRO A 60 -4.45 2.14 -22.96
C PRO A 60 -4.70 0.94 -22.04
N LYS A 61 -4.02 0.87 -20.88
CA LYS A 61 -4.22 -0.22 -19.92
C LYS A 61 -5.39 0.03 -18.98
N THR A 62 -5.72 1.29 -18.75
CA THR A 62 -6.73 1.66 -17.74
C THR A 62 -7.93 2.38 -18.33
N ASP A 63 -7.85 2.76 -19.60
CA ASP A 63 -8.84 3.56 -20.30
C ASP A 63 -9.17 4.87 -19.56
N CYS A 64 -8.14 5.48 -18.98
CA CYS A 64 -8.23 6.71 -18.19
C CYS A 64 -7.08 7.66 -18.49
N PHE A 65 -7.31 8.94 -18.20
CA PHE A 65 -6.30 9.99 -18.19
C PHE A 65 -5.74 10.14 -16.78
N VAL A 66 -4.41 10.24 -16.64
CA VAL A 66 -3.72 10.22 -15.35
C VAL A 66 -3.42 11.65 -14.90
N HIS A 67 -4.25 12.17 -14.00
CA HIS A 67 -4.08 13.52 -13.44
C HIS A 67 -3.26 13.49 -12.16
N ARG A 68 -2.30 14.38 -12.05
CA ARG A 68 -1.60 14.64 -10.80
C ARG A 68 -2.52 15.42 -9.86
N LEU A 69 -2.64 14.97 -8.58
CA LEU A 69 -3.58 15.58 -7.63
C LEU A 69 -3.00 16.74 -6.82
N ALA A 70 -1.69 16.95 -6.86
CA ALA A 70 -1.04 18.06 -6.18
C ALA A 70 -0.09 18.81 -7.13
N GLY A 71 -0.24 20.12 -7.23
CA GLY A 71 0.58 20.98 -8.07
C GLY A 71 0.18 20.96 -9.55
N ALA A 72 1.11 21.37 -10.41
CA ALA A 72 0.87 21.44 -11.85
C ALA A 72 0.64 20.05 -12.45
N CYS A 73 -0.42 19.93 -13.24
CA CYS A 73 -0.76 18.71 -13.98
C CYS A 73 -0.66 19.00 -15.49
N ASP A 74 -0.23 17.99 -16.25
CA ASP A 74 -0.13 18.11 -17.73
C ASP A 74 -1.50 18.31 -18.42
N CYS A 75 -2.62 18.18 -17.67
CA CYS A 75 -3.94 18.60 -18.17
C CYS A 75 -4.09 20.14 -18.28
N GLY A 76 -3.10 20.91 -17.85
CA GLY A 76 -3.10 22.38 -17.85
C GLY A 76 -3.75 23.01 -16.60
N VAL A 77 -4.21 22.19 -15.65
CA VAL A 77 -4.81 22.66 -14.39
C VAL A 77 -3.87 22.39 -13.22
N VAL A 78 -3.74 23.34 -12.31
CA VAL A 78 -3.11 23.12 -11.02
C VAL A 78 -4.18 22.51 -10.11
N HIS A 79 -4.03 21.20 -9.83
CA HIS A 79 -4.87 20.54 -8.84
C HIS A 79 -4.26 20.78 -7.46
N GLY A 80 -5.06 21.20 -6.52
CA GLY A 80 -4.82 21.55 -5.12
C GLY A 80 -3.39 21.58 -4.58
N GLU A 81 -3.13 22.45 -3.64
CA GLU A 81 -2.02 22.29 -2.71
C GLU A 81 -2.24 20.95 -2.01
N GLU A 82 -1.15 20.19 -1.74
CA GLU A 82 -1.20 18.83 -1.21
C GLU A 82 -2.46 18.57 -0.37
N VAL A 83 -3.52 18.13 -1.01
CA VAL A 83 -4.66 17.56 -0.30
C VAL A 83 -4.08 16.33 0.36
N GLY A 84 -3.83 16.49 1.65
CA GLY A 84 -3.33 15.40 2.46
C GLY A 84 -4.09 14.15 2.07
N THR A 85 -3.36 13.24 1.50
CA THR A 85 -3.76 11.91 1.08
C THR A 85 -5.24 11.59 1.36
N LEU A 86 -6.09 11.56 0.33
CA LEU A 86 -7.27 10.67 0.32
C LEU A 86 -6.76 9.20 0.36
N GLY A 87 -5.52 9.03 0.76
CA GLY A 87 -4.87 7.79 1.09
C GLY A 87 -5.23 7.40 2.51
N LYS A 88 -5.57 6.13 2.69
CA LYS A 88 -5.77 5.53 3.99
C LYS A 88 -4.67 6.00 4.95
N GLU A 89 -5.06 6.43 6.14
CA GLU A 89 -4.14 6.86 7.20
C GLU A 89 -3.13 5.74 7.48
N LEU A 90 -1.85 6.05 7.39
CA LEU A 90 -0.78 5.12 7.77
C LEU A 90 -0.71 5.06 9.30
N LEU A 91 -1.12 3.92 9.86
CA LEU A 91 -1.17 3.69 11.30
C LEU A 91 0.16 3.17 11.86
N ALA A 92 0.88 2.35 11.09
CA ALA A 92 2.15 1.78 11.51
C ALA A 92 2.97 1.28 10.31
N THR A 93 4.29 1.24 10.50
CA THR A 93 5.25 0.60 9.60
C THR A 93 6.06 -0.40 10.41
N TYR A 94 6.19 -1.62 9.88
CA TYR A 94 6.91 -2.71 10.51
C TYR A 94 8.05 -3.14 9.59
N ASP A 95 9.30 -3.00 10.08
CA ASP A 95 10.50 -3.39 9.35
C ASP A 95 10.78 -4.86 9.54
N TYR A 96 10.90 -5.59 8.45
CA TYR A 96 11.44 -6.93 8.39
C TYR A 96 12.90 -6.84 7.94
N VAL A 97 13.79 -7.19 8.85
CA VAL A 97 15.22 -7.01 8.68
C VAL A 97 15.93 -8.36 8.66
N ASP A 98 17.11 -8.39 8.06
CA ASP A 98 18.00 -9.56 8.11
C ASP A 98 18.68 -9.68 9.49
N GLU A 99 19.60 -10.65 9.60
CA GLU A 99 20.38 -10.95 10.80
C GLU A 99 21.26 -9.77 11.26
N HIS A 100 21.57 -8.86 10.33
CA HIS A 100 22.44 -7.69 10.56
C HIS A 100 21.65 -6.39 10.74
N GLY A 101 20.32 -6.46 10.69
CA GLY A 101 19.44 -5.30 10.83
C GLY A 101 19.19 -4.55 9.53
N ALA A 102 19.66 -5.04 8.37
CA ALA A 102 19.34 -4.42 7.08
C ALA A 102 17.90 -4.72 6.66
N THR A 103 17.17 -3.69 6.23
CA THR A 103 15.75 -3.82 5.86
C THR A 103 15.59 -4.62 4.57
N LEU A 104 14.93 -5.77 4.66
CA LEU A 104 14.54 -6.61 3.52
C LEU A 104 13.23 -6.12 2.90
N PHE A 105 12.24 -5.84 3.73
CA PHE A 105 10.96 -5.29 3.32
C PHE A 105 10.21 -4.68 4.51
N GLN A 106 9.16 -3.94 4.21
CA GLN A 106 8.28 -3.37 5.22
C GLN A 106 6.85 -3.85 5.03
N VAL A 107 6.14 -4.03 6.15
CA VAL A 107 4.69 -4.13 6.19
C VAL A 107 4.13 -2.81 6.70
N LEU A 108 3.25 -2.19 5.92
CA LEU A 108 2.58 -0.95 6.27
C LEU A 108 1.12 -1.25 6.60
N ARG A 109 0.67 -0.76 7.74
CA ARG A 109 -0.71 -0.86 8.19
C ARG A 109 -1.42 0.47 8.01
N PHE A 110 -2.52 0.43 7.29
CA PHE A 110 -3.38 1.60 7.06
C PHE A 110 -4.77 1.41 7.69
N ALA A 111 -5.42 2.52 8.04
CA ALA A 111 -6.81 2.51 8.47
C ALA A 111 -7.75 2.16 7.29
N PRO A 112 -8.89 1.47 7.56
CA PRO A 112 -9.28 0.78 8.79
C PRO A 112 -8.61 -0.58 8.95
N LYS A 113 -8.31 -1.33 7.90
CA LYS A 113 -7.66 -2.67 7.88
C LYS A 113 -7.06 -2.95 6.52
N ASP A 114 -6.09 -2.13 6.08
CA ASP A 114 -5.33 -2.39 4.86
C ASP A 114 -3.87 -2.60 5.21
N PHE A 115 -3.26 -3.63 4.62
CA PHE A 115 -1.86 -3.96 4.79
C PHE A 115 -1.18 -4.01 3.44
N ARG A 116 -0.01 -3.40 3.37
CA ARG A 116 0.79 -3.30 2.15
C ARG A 116 2.22 -3.68 2.45
N GLN A 117 2.92 -4.16 1.43
CA GLN A 117 4.33 -4.49 1.56
C GLN A 117 5.13 -3.72 0.53
N ARG A 118 6.32 -3.28 0.93
CA ARG A 118 7.29 -2.62 0.05
C ARG A 118 8.70 -3.05 0.41
N LYS A 119 9.64 -2.93 -0.51
CA LYS A 119 11.07 -3.18 -0.29
C LYS A 119 11.89 -1.95 -0.70
N PRO A 120 13.11 -1.77 -0.18
CA PRO A 120 14.03 -0.78 -0.71
C PRO A 120 14.28 -1.01 -2.22
N ASP A 121 14.30 0.06 -3.00
CA ASP A 121 14.59 0.02 -4.44
C ASP A 121 16.10 0.12 -4.76
N GLY A 122 16.95 0.26 -3.73
CA GLY A 122 18.38 0.45 -3.84
C GLY A 122 18.83 1.89 -4.14
N ASN A 123 17.89 2.81 -4.38
CA ASN A 123 18.19 4.21 -4.71
C ASN A 123 17.63 5.20 -3.66
N GLY A 124 17.37 4.70 -2.46
CA GLY A 124 16.79 5.49 -1.37
C GLY A 124 15.26 5.62 -1.40
N GLY A 125 14.61 4.96 -2.35
CA GLY A 125 13.16 4.87 -2.49
C GLY A 125 12.60 3.49 -2.15
N TRP A 126 11.34 3.23 -2.58
CA TRP A 126 10.58 2.03 -2.27
C TRP A 126 9.91 1.44 -3.50
N ASP A 127 10.06 0.13 -3.68
CA ASP A 127 9.33 -0.67 -4.65
C ASP A 127 8.19 -1.44 -3.94
N TRP A 128 6.98 -1.36 -4.48
CA TRP A 128 5.79 -2.03 -3.95
C TRP A 128 5.68 -3.51 -4.39
N ALA A 129 6.62 -3.99 -5.16
CA ALA A 129 6.72 -5.38 -5.59
C ALA A 129 7.72 -6.14 -4.73
N VAL A 130 7.22 -6.92 -3.77
CA VAL A 130 8.06 -7.74 -2.86
C VAL A 130 8.28 -9.18 -3.35
N LYS A 131 7.99 -9.46 -4.64
CA LYS A 131 8.26 -10.77 -5.23
C LYS A 131 9.77 -11.06 -5.21
N GLY A 132 10.14 -12.26 -4.75
CA GLY A 132 11.54 -12.69 -4.68
C GLY A 132 12.34 -12.14 -3.49
N VAL A 133 11.73 -11.35 -2.62
CA VAL A 133 12.36 -10.92 -1.36
C VAL A 133 12.40 -12.09 -0.39
N ARG A 134 13.54 -12.30 0.24
CA ARG A 134 13.70 -13.28 1.32
C ARG A 134 12.67 -12.99 2.42
N ARG A 135 11.96 -14.02 2.83
CA ARG A 135 11.01 -13.95 3.94
C ARG A 135 11.72 -14.33 5.23
N VAL A 136 11.47 -13.56 6.26
CA VAL A 136 12.03 -13.75 7.59
C VAL A 136 10.93 -13.54 8.62
N PRO A 137 11.04 -14.12 9.83
CA PRO A 137 10.14 -13.78 10.92
C PRO A 137 10.35 -12.33 11.37
N PHE A 138 9.31 -11.70 11.88
CA PHE A 138 9.42 -10.36 12.45
C PHE A 138 10.34 -10.39 13.68
N ARG A 139 11.19 -9.38 13.86
CA ARG A 139 12.18 -9.33 14.95
C ARG A 139 13.30 -10.39 14.85
N LEU A 140 13.67 -10.81 13.64
CA LEU A 140 14.72 -11.83 13.44
C LEU A 140 15.99 -11.60 14.27
N PRO A 141 16.62 -10.42 14.32
CA PRO A 141 17.82 -10.24 15.15
C PRO A 141 17.60 -10.59 16.64
N ARG A 142 16.47 -10.18 17.22
CA ARG A 142 16.14 -10.52 18.62
C ARG A 142 15.94 -12.01 18.85
N LEU A 143 15.43 -12.72 17.86
CA LEU A 143 15.28 -14.17 17.94
C LEU A 143 16.63 -14.87 17.96
N LEU A 144 17.61 -14.31 17.23
CA LEU A 144 18.96 -14.85 17.16
C LEU A 144 19.84 -14.51 18.38
N GLU A 145 19.49 -13.47 19.14
CA GLU A 145 20.14 -13.10 20.41
C GLU A 145 19.76 -14.03 21.56
N THR A 146 18.84 -14.96 21.35
CA THR A 146 18.34 -15.90 22.35
C THR A 146 19.43 -16.94 22.65
N GLU A 147 20.04 -16.87 23.82
CA GLU A 147 21.23 -17.69 24.15
C GLU A 147 20.88 -19.08 24.68
N THR A 148 19.63 -19.34 25.04
CA THR A 148 19.25 -20.61 25.66
C THR A 148 18.08 -21.30 24.98
N ALA A 149 18.21 -22.62 24.81
CA ALA A 149 17.13 -23.48 24.30
C ALA A 149 15.88 -23.51 25.20
N SER A 150 15.92 -22.87 26.36
CA SER A 150 14.82 -22.76 27.33
C SER A 150 13.99 -21.51 27.19
N ASP A 151 14.38 -20.57 26.31
CA ASP A 151 13.62 -19.35 26.13
C ASP A 151 12.36 -19.61 25.31
N VAL A 152 11.22 -19.20 25.88
CA VAL A 152 9.92 -19.34 25.22
C VAL A 152 9.72 -18.17 24.25
N VAL A 153 9.57 -18.49 22.98
CA VAL A 153 9.22 -17.51 21.94
C VAL A 153 7.71 -17.63 21.65
N LEU A 154 6.99 -16.54 21.79
CA LEU A 154 5.58 -16.47 21.39
C LEU A 154 5.47 -16.22 19.89
N VAL A 155 4.83 -17.13 19.17
CA VAL A 155 4.43 -16.92 17.78
C VAL A 155 3.00 -16.41 17.76
N VAL A 156 2.80 -15.14 17.36
CA VAL A 156 1.49 -14.47 17.39
C VAL A 156 1.00 -14.15 16.00
N GLU A 157 -0.26 -13.71 15.87
CA GLU A 157 -0.91 -13.54 14.57
C GLU A 157 -0.30 -12.40 13.74
N GLY A 158 0.11 -11.30 14.37
CA GLY A 158 0.59 -10.13 13.66
C GLY A 158 1.52 -9.24 14.46
N GLU A 159 2.11 -8.27 13.76
CA GLU A 159 3.15 -7.38 14.31
C GLU A 159 2.67 -6.56 15.52
N LYS A 160 1.38 -6.16 15.52
CA LYS A 160 0.77 -5.46 16.66
C LYS A 160 0.79 -6.31 17.92
N ASP A 161 0.54 -7.61 17.76
CA ASP A 161 0.48 -8.54 18.88
C ASP A 161 1.89 -8.86 19.39
N VAL A 162 2.89 -8.91 18.49
CA VAL A 162 4.31 -8.96 18.88
C VAL A 162 4.67 -7.77 19.74
N LEU A 163 4.34 -6.55 19.32
CA LEU A 163 4.63 -5.35 20.11
C LEU A 163 3.90 -5.32 21.45
N ALA A 164 2.71 -5.92 21.54
CA ALA A 164 1.98 -6.06 22.80
C ALA A 164 2.66 -7.06 23.73
N ALA A 165 3.10 -8.21 23.21
CA ALA A 165 3.84 -9.23 23.97
C ALA A 165 5.19 -8.69 24.49
N GLU A 166 5.92 -7.94 23.64
CA GLU A 166 7.18 -7.28 24.02
C GLU A 166 7.01 -6.29 25.20
N ARG A 167 5.91 -5.54 25.24
CA ARG A 167 5.61 -4.64 26.37
C ARG A 167 5.37 -5.38 27.70
N LEU A 168 4.99 -6.65 27.61
CA LEU A 168 4.81 -7.54 28.76
C LEU A 168 6.07 -8.32 29.11
N GLY A 169 7.18 -8.07 28.40
CA GLY A 169 8.48 -8.71 28.63
C GLY A 169 8.68 -10.07 27.93
N PHE A 170 7.76 -10.46 27.05
CA PHE A 170 7.90 -11.70 26.28
C PHE A 170 8.73 -11.49 25.01
N LEU A 171 9.51 -12.49 24.65
CA LEU A 171 10.06 -12.60 23.31
C LEU A 171 8.95 -13.09 22.38
N ALA A 172 8.69 -12.36 21.30
CA ALA A 172 7.60 -12.69 20.40
C ALA A 172 7.97 -12.43 18.93
N THR A 173 7.31 -13.16 18.06
CA THR A 173 7.45 -13.01 16.60
C THR A 173 6.14 -13.31 15.89
N CYS A 174 6.08 -12.92 14.61
CA CYS A 174 5.06 -13.32 13.66
C CYS A 174 5.67 -13.38 12.26
N ASN A 175 4.90 -13.88 11.30
CA ASN A 175 5.24 -13.77 9.88
C ASN A 175 4.43 -12.69 9.19
N ALA A 176 4.97 -12.12 8.13
CA ALA A 176 4.26 -11.19 7.27
C ALA A 176 3.09 -11.89 6.55
N GLY A 177 1.87 -11.36 6.71
CA GLY A 177 0.67 -11.87 6.07
C GLY A 177 -0.23 -12.71 6.98
N GLY A 178 0.07 -12.84 8.28
CA GLY A 178 -0.79 -13.43 9.29
C GLY A 178 -0.81 -14.95 9.32
N ALA A 179 -1.71 -15.50 10.13
CA ALA A 179 -1.84 -16.93 10.35
C ALA A 179 -1.97 -17.73 9.04
N GLY A 180 -1.39 -18.91 8.99
CA GLY A 180 -1.37 -19.79 7.81
C GLY A 180 -0.38 -19.42 6.72
N LYS A 181 0.45 -18.38 6.93
CA LYS A 181 1.54 -17.98 6.03
C LYS A 181 2.92 -18.27 6.60
N TRP A 182 3.01 -19.07 7.63
CA TRP A 182 4.28 -19.54 8.18
C TRP A 182 5.01 -20.41 7.14
N HIS A 183 6.29 -20.20 7.00
CA HIS A 183 7.15 -20.92 6.06
C HIS A 183 8.15 -21.78 6.80
N ASP A 184 8.36 -23.01 6.33
CA ASP A 184 9.32 -23.96 6.93
C ASP A 184 10.79 -23.52 6.73
N SER A 185 11.02 -22.46 5.95
CA SER A 185 12.33 -21.86 5.71
C SER A 185 12.71 -20.76 6.70
N PHE A 186 11.88 -20.52 7.73
CA PHE A 186 12.19 -19.55 8.79
C PHE A 186 13.10 -20.14 9.85
#